data_8bf962ea776bba7ae517df07521a6bd7
#
_entry.id   8bf962ea776bba7ae517df07521a6bd7
#
_cell.length_a   1.000
_cell.length_b   1.000
_cell.length_c   1.000
_cell.angle_alpha   90.00
_cell.angle_beta   90.00
_cell.angle_gamma   90.00
#
_symmetry.space_group_name_H-M   'P 1'
#
loop_
_entity.id
_entity.type
_entity.pdbx_description
1 polymer ?
#
loop_
_entity_poly.entity_id
_entity_poly.type
_entity_poly.pdbx_seq_one_letter_code
_entity_poly.pdbx_strand_id
1 'polypeptide(L)'
;KLIVLIGCGSFIMCDELNRQWPDIPMILCGERDYTGPKETMIREHALPRTERIPISDLQKKYNLTLMQSSVYLNENLQLMKQLIPKMDKVMYIGDETYICQQNDYDLSEIIREKYPELDYQFLSAKDIRTDSLFNILNHVNPHTTGVIFSSWLYKSSPHDNIMRSNSHRVISTAPIPLFSLRAIGIEEEGGIVGGYIYNKEKYNARLLETIHKILDGTPARNIPLYYPDDGAPVFNYKSLLQRDLNPKLCPKGTIFYNMPPTFWEKYEYVIISITAAIITLLFFFQYLRLQSLSRIKRLQQQQLDSNLKYRNL
;
A
#
# COMPACT_ATOMS: atom_id res chain seq x y z
N LYS A 1 2.04 27.69 -17.27
CA LYS A 1 2.50 27.63 -15.87
C LYS A 1 1.45 26.93 -15.02
N LEU A 2 1.89 26.23 -13.98
CA LEU A 2 1.03 25.44 -13.09
C LEU A 2 1.60 25.50 -11.67
N ILE A 3 0.73 25.54 -10.66
CA ILE A 3 1.12 25.40 -9.24
C ILE A 3 0.57 24.05 -8.74
N VAL A 4 1.44 23.30 -8.08
CA VAL A 4 1.05 22.06 -7.38
C VAL A 4 1.19 22.29 -5.88
N LEU A 5 0.06 22.19 -5.18
CA LEU A 5 -0.05 22.31 -3.73
C LEU A 5 -0.02 20.90 -3.11
N ILE A 6 0.90 20.64 -2.19
CA ILE A 6 1.07 19.32 -1.58
C ILE A 6 0.61 19.36 -0.12
N GLY A 7 -0.31 18.46 0.22
CA GLY A 7 -0.95 18.36 1.53
C GLY A 7 -2.13 19.33 1.68
N CYS A 8 -3.16 18.92 2.43
CA CYS A 8 -4.36 19.73 2.66
C CYS A 8 -4.06 21.11 3.28
N GLY A 9 -3.05 21.18 4.17
CA GLY A 9 -2.63 22.44 4.79
C GLY A 9 -2.15 23.50 3.81
N SER A 10 -1.62 23.12 2.65
CA SER A 10 -1.15 24.07 1.63
C SER A 10 -2.27 24.89 0.99
N PHE A 11 -3.54 24.47 1.15
CA PHE A 11 -4.70 25.22 0.67
C PHE A 11 -4.80 26.64 1.24
N ILE A 12 -4.27 26.89 2.44
CA ILE A 12 -4.26 28.23 3.07
C ILE A 12 -3.55 29.29 2.20
N MET A 13 -2.71 28.85 1.26
CA MET A 13 -1.99 29.73 0.34
C MET A 13 -2.82 30.16 -0.88
N CYS A 14 -3.99 29.53 -1.15
CA CYS A 14 -4.74 29.74 -2.38
C CYS A 14 -5.16 31.20 -2.60
N ASP A 15 -5.60 31.89 -1.55
CA ASP A 15 -5.97 33.32 -1.66
C ASP A 15 -4.78 34.19 -2.07
N GLU A 16 -3.62 33.97 -1.46
CA GLU A 16 -2.41 34.73 -1.75
C GLU A 16 -1.87 34.43 -3.15
N LEU A 17 -1.84 33.15 -3.52
CA LEU A 17 -1.40 32.71 -4.85
C LEU A 17 -2.31 33.27 -5.95
N ASN A 18 -3.63 33.24 -5.73
CA ASN A 18 -4.59 33.79 -6.69
C ASN A 18 -4.50 35.31 -6.81
N ARG A 19 -4.15 36.00 -5.72
CA ARG A 19 -3.91 37.45 -5.73
C ARG A 19 -2.64 37.83 -6.50
N GLN A 20 -1.55 37.05 -6.32
CA GLN A 20 -0.27 37.32 -7.02
C GLN A 20 -0.30 36.87 -8.48
N TRP A 21 -0.97 35.79 -8.78
CA TRP A 21 -1.04 35.19 -10.12
C TRP A 21 -2.48 34.78 -10.43
N PRO A 22 -3.32 35.75 -10.81
CA PRO A 22 -4.71 35.48 -11.17
C PRO A 22 -4.81 34.43 -12.27
N ASP A 23 -5.80 33.53 -12.13
CA ASP A 23 -6.12 32.48 -13.10
C ASP A 23 -5.02 31.43 -13.34
N ILE A 24 -3.90 31.48 -12.59
CA ILE A 24 -2.92 30.37 -12.72
C ILE A 24 -3.57 29.06 -12.29
N PRO A 25 -3.49 27.98 -13.09
CA PRO A 25 -4.10 26.73 -12.71
C PRO A 25 -3.35 26.10 -11.52
N MET A 26 -4.12 25.53 -10.59
CA MET A 26 -3.62 24.86 -9.38
C MET A 26 -4.09 23.43 -9.29
N ILE A 27 -3.23 22.54 -8.84
CA ILE A 27 -3.57 21.17 -8.43
C ILE A 27 -3.33 21.06 -6.93
N LEU A 28 -4.37 20.70 -6.17
CA LEU A 28 -4.22 20.33 -4.75
C LEU A 28 -4.06 18.82 -4.65
N CYS A 29 -2.90 18.38 -4.19
CA CYS A 29 -2.62 16.98 -3.83
C CYS A 29 -2.80 16.83 -2.33
N GLY A 30 -3.94 16.32 -1.88
CA GLY A 30 -4.28 16.28 -0.46
C GLY A 30 -5.06 15.04 -0.04
N GLU A 31 -5.11 14.78 1.25
CA GLU A 31 -5.75 13.59 1.83
C GLU A 31 -7.27 13.76 2.01
N ARG A 32 -7.77 14.99 1.90
CA ARG A 32 -9.18 15.34 2.13
C ARG A 32 -9.73 16.14 0.97
N ASP A 33 -11.02 16.04 0.78
CA ASP A 33 -11.81 16.80 -0.22
C ASP A 33 -12.45 18.06 0.35
N TYR A 34 -12.02 18.47 1.53
CA TYR A 34 -12.46 19.67 2.21
C TYR A 34 -11.28 20.47 2.79
N THR A 35 -11.55 21.71 3.05
CA THR A 35 -10.72 22.65 3.81
C THR A 35 -11.55 23.30 4.90
N GLY A 36 -11.03 24.30 5.58
CA GLY A 36 -11.72 25.05 6.62
C GLY A 36 -11.17 26.45 6.84
N PRO A 37 -11.59 27.15 7.92
CA PRO A 37 -11.07 28.45 8.28
C PRO A 37 -9.55 28.45 8.39
N LYS A 38 -8.93 29.48 7.80
CA LYS A 38 -7.46 29.60 7.74
C LYS A 38 -6.82 29.55 9.14
N GLU A 39 -7.43 30.18 10.11
CA GLU A 39 -6.96 30.24 11.50
C GLU A 39 -6.92 28.86 12.16
N THR A 40 -7.95 28.04 11.93
CA THR A 40 -8.03 26.66 12.43
C THR A 40 -6.94 25.80 11.80
N MET A 41 -6.73 25.96 10.49
CA MET A 41 -5.71 25.20 9.77
C MET A 41 -4.27 25.61 10.12
N ILE A 42 -4.01 26.91 10.35
CA ILE A 42 -2.69 27.40 10.80
C ILE A 42 -2.34 26.87 12.20
N ARG A 43 -3.33 26.73 13.06
CA ARG A 43 -3.14 26.20 14.42
C ARG A 43 -3.06 24.67 14.44
N GLU A 44 -3.15 24.03 13.29
CA GLU A 44 -3.12 22.57 13.15
C GLU A 44 -4.18 21.83 13.97
N HIS A 45 -5.32 22.49 14.22
CA HIS A 45 -6.47 21.88 14.89
C HIS A 45 -7.32 21.08 13.91
N ALA A 46 -7.90 19.99 14.39
CA ALA A 46 -8.90 19.24 13.61
C ALA A 46 -10.12 20.10 13.29
N LEU A 47 -10.64 19.92 12.06
CA LEU A 47 -11.85 20.59 11.60
C LEU A 47 -13.09 19.76 11.94
N PRO A 48 -14.00 20.27 12.78
CA PRO A 48 -15.31 19.67 12.97
C PRO A 48 -16.08 19.59 11.65
N ARG A 49 -16.98 18.63 11.53
CA ARG A 49 -17.81 18.47 10.29
C ARG A 49 -18.54 19.75 9.88
N THR A 50 -18.96 20.54 10.85
CA THR A 50 -19.69 21.82 10.64
C THR A 50 -18.84 22.96 10.07
N GLU A 51 -17.52 22.87 10.17
CA GLU A 51 -16.59 23.89 9.67
C GLU A 51 -15.93 23.50 8.34
N ARG A 52 -16.25 22.32 7.81
CA ARG A 52 -15.67 21.81 6.58
C ARG A 52 -16.27 22.49 5.36
N ILE A 53 -15.42 22.99 4.49
CA ILE A 53 -15.77 23.62 3.21
C ILE A 53 -15.30 22.67 2.11
N PRO A 54 -16.20 22.08 1.30
CA PRO A 54 -15.84 21.20 0.21
C PRO A 54 -14.93 21.88 -0.81
N ILE A 55 -13.91 21.22 -1.30
CA ILE A 55 -13.04 21.74 -2.37
C ILE A 55 -13.82 21.96 -3.66
N SER A 56 -14.87 21.16 -3.92
CA SER A 56 -15.78 21.36 -5.05
C SER A 56 -16.37 22.77 -5.13
N ASP A 57 -16.69 23.37 -3.99
CA ASP A 57 -17.27 24.70 -3.91
C ASP A 57 -16.26 25.81 -4.23
N LEU A 58 -14.98 25.50 -4.04
CA LEU A 58 -13.87 26.42 -4.22
C LEU A 58 -13.14 26.25 -5.55
N GLN A 59 -13.41 25.17 -6.29
CA GLN A 59 -12.75 24.81 -7.53
C GLN A 59 -12.77 25.93 -8.57
N LYS A 60 -13.93 26.56 -8.76
CA LYS A 60 -14.09 27.65 -9.74
C LYS A 60 -13.39 28.92 -9.30
N LYS A 61 -13.47 29.25 -8.00
CA LYS A 61 -12.88 30.47 -7.43
C LYS A 61 -11.38 30.53 -7.66
N TYR A 62 -10.66 29.41 -7.47
CA TYR A 62 -9.21 29.36 -7.51
C TYR A 62 -8.62 28.74 -8.78
N ASN A 63 -9.40 28.47 -9.82
CA ASN A 63 -8.93 27.67 -10.96
C ASN A 63 -8.17 26.42 -10.50
N LEU A 64 -8.83 25.62 -9.65
CA LEU A 64 -8.24 24.52 -8.90
C LEU A 64 -8.84 23.18 -9.32
N THR A 65 -8.05 22.12 -9.29
CA THR A 65 -8.54 20.73 -9.21
C THR A 65 -7.91 20.00 -8.04
N LEU A 66 -8.56 18.91 -7.59
CA LEU A 66 -8.10 18.05 -6.49
C LEU A 66 -7.62 16.72 -7.02
N MET A 67 -6.47 16.30 -6.54
CA MET A 67 -5.95 14.92 -6.60
C MET A 67 -5.95 14.37 -5.17
N GLN A 68 -7.02 13.67 -4.79
CA GLN A 68 -7.12 13.14 -3.43
C GLN A 68 -6.28 11.88 -3.25
N SER A 69 -5.46 11.85 -2.19
CA SER A 69 -4.80 10.66 -1.68
C SER A 69 -5.56 10.15 -0.45
N SER A 70 -6.66 9.45 -0.67
CA SER A 70 -7.60 9.07 0.38
C SER A 70 -6.98 8.29 1.53
N VAL A 71 -7.44 8.59 2.75
CA VAL A 71 -7.10 7.84 3.96
C VAL A 71 -8.32 7.02 4.36
N TYR A 72 -8.20 5.70 4.28
CA TYR A 72 -9.30 4.74 4.48
C TYR A 72 -9.39 4.32 5.95
N LEU A 73 -9.87 5.23 6.83
CA LEU A 73 -9.90 4.99 8.28
C LEU A 73 -10.82 3.84 8.68
N ASN A 74 -12.04 3.81 8.13
CA ASN A 74 -13.02 2.78 8.44
C ASN A 74 -12.60 1.41 7.91
N GLU A 75 -12.07 1.36 6.68
CA GLU A 75 -11.57 0.14 6.04
C GLU A 75 -10.37 -0.43 6.80
N ASN A 76 -9.48 0.43 7.31
CA ASN A 76 -8.38 0.00 8.17
C ASN A 76 -8.90 -0.58 9.50
N LEU A 77 -9.91 0.02 10.14
CA LEU A 77 -10.52 -0.55 11.34
C LEU A 77 -11.15 -1.93 11.08
N GLN A 78 -11.88 -2.09 9.98
CA GLN A 78 -12.44 -3.37 9.56
C GLN A 78 -11.36 -4.43 9.35
N LEU A 79 -10.28 -4.04 8.66
CA LEU A 79 -9.15 -4.90 8.37
C LEU A 79 -8.43 -5.35 9.64
N MET A 80 -8.24 -4.44 10.58
CA MET A 80 -7.65 -4.73 11.89
C MET A 80 -8.54 -5.70 12.70
N LYS A 81 -9.86 -5.50 12.73
CA LYS A 81 -10.80 -6.43 13.40
C LYS A 81 -10.79 -7.81 12.77
N GLN A 82 -10.58 -7.91 11.46
CA GLN A 82 -10.47 -9.20 10.77
C GLN A 82 -9.18 -9.93 11.14
N LEU A 83 -8.07 -9.22 11.25
CA LEU A 83 -6.75 -9.79 11.59
C LEU A 83 -6.57 -10.01 13.09
N ILE A 84 -7.25 -9.24 13.92
CA ILE A 84 -7.25 -9.32 15.39
C ILE A 84 -8.70 -9.56 15.86
N PRO A 85 -9.23 -10.79 15.78
CA PRO A 85 -10.65 -11.06 16.03
C PRO A 85 -11.15 -10.71 17.45
N LYS A 86 -10.24 -10.62 18.42
CA LYS A 86 -10.53 -10.24 19.81
C LYS A 86 -10.20 -8.79 20.10
N MET A 87 -10.09 -7.95 19.06
CA MET A 87 -9.76 -6.53 19.25
C MET A 87 -10.83 -5.81 20.04
N ASP A 88 -10.43 -5.25 21.18
CA ASP A 88 -11.22 -4.43 22.09
C ASP A 88 -10.67 -3.01 22.25
N LYS A 89 -9.44 -2.78 21.76
CA LYS A 89 -8.76 -1.49 21.85
C LYS A 89 -8.11 -1.08 20.54
N VAL A 90 -8.19 0.23 20.24
CA VAL A 90 -7.49 0.87 19.11
C VAL A 90 -6.60 1.99 19.67
N MET A 91 -5.33 1.95 19.31
CA MET A 91 -4.38 3.04 19.56
C MET A 91 -3.99 3.70 18.24
N TYR A 92 -4.00 5.02 18.22
CA TYR A 92 -3.51 5.81 17.09
C TYR A 92 -2.26 6.59 17.52
N ILE A 93 -1.15 6.38 16.79
CA ILE A 93 0.13 7.06 17.02
C ILE A 93 0.29 8.17 16.01
N GLY A 94 0.41 9.41 16.48
CA GLY A 94 0.56 10.58 15.63
C GLY A 94 1.32 11.71 16.29
N ASP A 95 1.67 12.71 15.48
CA ASP A 95 2.28 13.95 15.92
C ASP A 95 1.28 15.12 15.89
N GLU A 96 1.77 16.35 16.08
CA GLU A 96 0.95 17.56 16.13
C GLU A 96 0.57 18.14 14.77
N THR A 97 0.94 17.48 13.66
CA THR A 97 0.56 17.97 12.34
C THR A 97 -0.95 17.94 12.14
N TYR A 98 -1.47 18.90 11.36
CA TYR A 98 -2.89 18.98 11.03
C TYR A 98 -3.48 17.63 10.60
N ILE A 99 -2.77 16.89 9.76
CA ILE A 99 -3.28 15.60 9.25
C ILE A 99 -3.40 14.54 10.36
N CYS A 100 -2.48 14.52 11.33
CA CYS A 100 -2.56 13.59 12.45
C CYS A 100 -3.70 13.97 13.40
N GLN A 101 -3.88 15.25 13.70
CA GLN A 101 -5.01 15.74 14.50
C GLN A 101 -6.35 15.48 13.81
N GLN A 102 -6.42 15.67 12.48
CA GLN A 102 -7.63 15.38 11.72
C GLN A 102 -7.95 13.89 11.68
N ASN A 103 -6.94 13.04 11.54
CA ASN A 103 -7.14 11.58 11.58
C ASN A 103 -7.60 11.11 12.95
N ASP A 104 -7.04 11.66 14.04
CA ASP A 104 -7.48 11.40 15.42
C ASP A 104 -8.96 11.73 15.59
N TYR A 105 -9.35 12.97 15.21
CA TYR A 105 -10.75 13.41 15.27
C TYR A 105 -11.66 12.47 14.48
N ASP A 106 -11.35 12.21 13.21
CA ASP A 106 -12.17 11.36 12.33
C ASP A 106 -12.23 9.90 12.83
N LEU A 107 -11.13 9.34 13.36
CA LEU A 107 -11.11 7.99 13.95
C LEU A 107 -12.00 7.92 15.20
N SER A 108 -11.89 8.91 16.09
CA SER A 108 -12.72 8.95 17.31
C SER A 108 -14.20 9.00 16.99
N GLU A 109 -14.59 9.81 15.97
CA GLU A 109 -15.98 9.89 15.49
C GLU A 109 -16.44 8.54 14.90
N ILE A 110 -15.63 7.92 14.01
CA ILE A 110 -15.97 6.63 13.41
C ILE A 110 -16.12 5.55 14.48
N ILE A 111 -15.22 5.49 15.46
CA ILE A 111 -15.26 4.49 16.52
C ILE A 111 -16.51 4.72 17.38
N ARG A 112 -16.78 5.93 17.79
CA ARG A 112 -17.99 6.26 18.56
C ARG A 112 -19.28 5.89 17.84
N GLU A 113 -19.35 6.11 16.52
CA GLU A 113 -20.55 5.88 15.73
C GLU A 113 -20.73 4.40 15.33
N LYS A 114 -19.65 3.70 14.96
CA LYS A 114 -19.73 2.37 14.33
C LYS A 114 -19.16 1.23 15.18
N TYR A 115 -18.29 1.53 16.15
CA TYR A 115 -17.57 0.53 16.95
C TYR A 115 -17.54 0.93 18.42
N PRO A 116 -18.70 1.21 19.06
CA PRO A 116 -18.75 1.71 20.44
C PRO A 116 -18.19 0.73 21.47
N GLU A 117 -17.95 -0.52 21.09
CA GLU A 117 -17.30 -1.55 21.89
C GLU A 117 -15.78 -1.40 21.98
N LEU A 118 -15.17 -0.59 21.09
CA LEU A 118 -13.72 -0.41 21.07
C LEU A 118 -13.30 0.77 21.96
N ASP A 119 -12.35 0.51 22.86
CA ASP A 119 -11.61 1.56 23.56
C ASP A 119 -10.67 2.28 22.59
N TYR A 120 -10.68 3.61 22.57
CA TYR A 120 -9.84 4.41 21.67
C TYR A 120 -8.87 5.28 22.46
N GLN A 121 -7.61 5.28 22.01
CA GLN A 121 -6.57 6.10 22.62
C GLN A 121 -5.67 6.74 21.57
N PHE A 122 -5.55 8.07 21.58
CA PHE A 122 -4.57 8.80 20.82
C PHE A 122 -3.25 8.90 21.58
N LEU A 123 -2.16 8.43 20.98
CA LEU A 123 -0.80 8.55 21.49
C LEU A 123 -0.10 9.68 20.74
N SER A 124 -0.20 10.88 21.29
CA SER A 124 0.32 12.09 20.67
C SER A 124 1.78 12.34 21.03
N ALA A 125 2.61 12.68 20.05
CA ALA A 125 3.98 13.14 20.30
C ALA A 125 4.05 14.44 21.11
N LYS A 126 2.94 15.17 21.27
CA LYS A 126 2.80 16.32 22.17
C LYS A 126 2.90 15.92 23.64
N ASP A 127 2.15 14.87 23.98
CA ASP A 127 1.92 14.50 25.37
C ASP A 127 2.85 13.40 25.85
N ILE A 128 3.43 12.64 24.91
CA ILE A 128 4.19 11.42 25.19
C ILE A 128 5.62 11.55 24.64
N ARG A 129 6.61 11.24 25.48
CA ARG A 129 8.01 11.13 25.02
C ARG A 129 8.22 9.82 24.27
N THR A 130 9.19 9.80 23.36
CA THR A 130 9.52 8.59 22.57
C THR A 130 9.80 7.37 23.44
N ASP A 131 10.52 7.53 24.55
CA ASP A 131 10.80 6.43 25.49
C ASP A 131 9.54 5.90 26.16
N SER A 132 8.62 6.80 26.52
CA SER A 132 7.32 6.43 27.09
C SER A 132 6.45 5.71 26.06
N LEU A 133 6.49 6.13 24.79
CA LEU A 133 5.81 5.42 23.71
C LEU A 133 6.32 3.97 23.58
N PHE A 134 7.65 3.77 23.57
CA PHE A 134 8.22 2.41 23.57
C PHE A 134 7.75 1.57 24.76
N ASN A 135 7.75 2.18 25.95
CA ASN A 135 7.28 1.48 27.14
C ASN A 135 5.80 1.08 27.03
N ILE A 136 4.94 1.97 26.52
CA ILE A 136 3.53 1.65 26.27
C ILE A 136 3.42 0.48 25.28
N LEU A 137 4.09 0.56 24.12
CA LEU A 137 4.00 -0.47 23.09
C LEU A 137 4.51 -1.83 23.54
N ASN A 138 5.50 -1.88 24.44
CA ASN A 138 6.02 -3.12 25.02
C ASN A 138 5.05 -3.82 26.00
N HIS A 139 4.08 -3.08 26.56
CA HIS A 139 3.12 -3.61 27.52
C HIS A 139 1.71 -3.81 26.96
N VAL A 140 1.50 -3.49 25.69
CA VAL A 140 0.21 -3.69 25.01
C VAL A 140 0.03 -5.16 24.64
N ASN A 141 -1.19 -5.67 24.81
CA ASN A 141 -1.53 -7.00 24.34
C ASN A 141 -1.79 -6.99 22.80
N PRO A 142 -0.93 -7.61 21.99
CA PRO A 142 -1.07 -7.60 20.53
C PRO A 142 -2.29 -8.39 20.02
N HIS A 143 -2.91 -9.24 20.85
CA HIS A 143 -4.06 -10.05 20.47
C HIS A 143 -5.41 -9.35 20.67
N THR A 144 -5.41 -8.21 21.38
CA THR A 144 -6.62 -7.43 21.66
C THR A 144 -6.51 -5.97 21.25
N THR A 145 -5.32 -5.50 20.90
CA THR A 145 -5.10 -4.10 20.56
C THR A 145 -4.61 -3.94 19.13
N GLY A 146 -5.34 -3.14 18.36
CA GLY A 146 -4.89 -2.67 17.05
C GLY A 146 -4.17 -1.33 17.15
N VAL A 147 -3.03 -1.18 16.51
CA VAL A 147 -2.25 0.07 16.57
C VAL A 147 -2.04 0.63 15.18
N ILE A 148 -2.51 1.85 14.94
CA ILE A 148 -2.31 2.60 13.71
C ILE A 148 -1.16 3.58 13.91
N PHE A 149 -0.13 3.49 13.07
CA PHE A 149 0.97 4.44 13.04
C PHE A 149 0.79 5.41 11.85
N SER A 150 0.81 6.70 12.12
CA SER A 150 0.74 7.74 11.10
C SER A 150 2.07 8.49 10.95
N SER A 151 2.52 9.12 12.02
CA SER A 151 3.76 9.92 12.04
C SER A 151 4.28 10.07 13.46
N TRP A 152 5.58 10.32 13.61
CA TRP A 152 6.25 10.62 14.89
C TRP A 152 7.47 11.49 14.61
N LEU A 153 7.26 12.64 13.95
CA LEU A 153 8.35 13.49 13.45
C LEU A 153 8.34 14.90 14.03
N TYR A 154 7.18 15.37 14.50
CA TYR A 154 6.98 16.77 14.83
C TYR A 154 6.44 16.93 16.26
N LYS A 155 7.07 17.81 17.00
CA LYS A 155 6.61 18.35 18.29
C LYS A 155 6.60 19.86 18.25
N SER A 156 5.66 20.50 18.95
CA SER A 156 5.54 21.96 19.04
C SER A 156 6.74 22.63 19.69
N SER A 157 7.53 21.92 20.49
CA SER A 157 8.72 22.47 21.13
C SER A 157 9.91 22.51 20.16
N PRO A 158 10.52 23.67 19.93
CA PRO A 158 11.68 23.80 19.04
C PRO A 158 12.89 22.96 19.45
N HIS A 159 12.95 22.56 20.73
CA HIS A 159 14.06 21.78 21.29
C HIS A 159 13.82 20.26 21.25
N ASP A 160 12.63 19.82 20.85
CA ASP A 160 12.21 18.42 20.91
C ASP A 160 11.91 17.81 19.52
N ASN A 161 12.53 18.31 18.48
CA ASN A 161 12.39 17.73 17.12
C ASN A 161 12.79 16.26 17.13
N ILE A 162 11.85 15.42 16.74
CA ILE A 162 12.09 13.98 16.62
C ILE A 162 12.72 13.71 15.27
N MET A 163 13.93 13.13 15.27
CA MET A 163 14.61 12.76 14.04
C MET A 163 13.84 11.63 13.32
N ARG A 164 13.84 11.64 12.00
CA ARG A 164 13.28 10.56 11.17
C ARG A 164 13.80 9.19 11.57
N SER A 165 15.04 9.09 12.00
CA SER A 165 15.65 7.87 12.56
C SER A 165 14.91 7.34 13.78
N ASN A 166 14.36 8.21 14.64
CA ASN A 166 13.57 7.79 15.80
C ASN A 166 12.22 7.21 15.38
N SER A 167 11.55 7.81 14.39
CA SER A 167 10.31 7.25 13.83
C SER A 167 10.53 5.87 13.22
N HIS A 168 11.59 5.73 12.43
CA HIS A 168 11.97 4.44 11.85
C HIS A 168 12.28 3.40 12.95
N ARG A 169 12.98 3.81 14.00
CA ARG A 169 13.28 2.95 15.15
C ARG A 169 12.02 2.52 15.91
N VAL A 170 11.04 3.43 16.11
CA VAL A 170 9.73 3.07 16.68
C VAL A 170 9.05 2.01 15.84
N ILE A 171 9.03 2.20 14.52
CA ILE A 171 8.40 1.27 13.60
C ILE A 171 9.09 -0.09 13.62
N SER A 172 10.42 -0.12 13.46
CA SER A 172 11.18 -1.35 13.27
C SER A 172 11.29 -2.22 14.51
N THR A 173 11.23 -1.60 15.72
CA THR A 173 11.41 -2.32 16.98
C THR A 173 10.12 -2.55 17.75
N ALA A 174 8.98 -2.05 17.28
CA ALA A 174 7.69 -2.27 17.95
C ALA A 174 7.39 -3.78 18.05
N PRO A 175 7.07 -4.29 19.26
CA PRO A 175 6.80 -5.71 19.46
C PRO A 175 5.41 -6.13 18.99
N ILE A 176 4.55 -5.16 18.66
CA ILE A 176 3.16 -5.33 18.27
C ILE A 176 2.96 -5.02 16.78
N PRO A 177 1.90 -5.54 16.15
CA PRO A 177 1.59 -5.19 14.78
C PRO A 177 1.20 -3.72 14.66
N LEU A 178 1.97 -2.95 13.87
CA LEU A 178 1.66 -1.57 13.52
C LEU A 178 1.03 -1.52 12.15
N PHE A 179 -0.19 -1.01 12.07
CA PHE A 179 -0.89 -0.73 10.81
C PHE A 179 -0.58 0.69 10.35
N SER A 180 -0.65 0.94 9.05
CA SER A 180 -0.43 2.27 8.49
C SER A 180 -1.60 2.71 7.61
N LEU A 181 -1.83 4.02 7.62
CA LEU A 181 -2.80 4.67 6.72
C LEU A 181 -2.19 5.01 5.36
N ARG A 182 -0.89 4.77 5.16
CA ARG A 182 -0.11 5.11 3.95
C ARG A 182 0.89 4.01 3.64
N ALA A 183 1.32 3.91 2.39
CA ALA A 183 2.35 2.98 1.93
C ALA A 183 3.77 3.38 2.39
N ILE A 184 3.96 3.60 3.69
CA ILE A 184 5.26 3.98 4.26
C ILE A 184 5.75 2.84 5.15
N GLY A 185 6.96 2.34 4.87
CA GLY A 185 7.62 1.32 5.68
C GLY A 185 7.04 -0.10 5.57
N ILE A 186 6.09 -0.34 4.66
CA ILE A 186 5.49 -1.68 4.46
C ILE A 186 6.46 -2.60 3.70
N GLU A 187 7.26 -2.05 2.80
CA GLU A 187 8.24 -2.82 2.02
C GLU A 187 9.46 -3.23 2.86
N GLU A 188 9.72 -2.52 3.95
CA GLU A 188 10.87 -2.73 4.83
C GLU A 188 10.62 -3.90 5.80
N GLU A 189 11.67 -4.66 6.11
CA GLU A 189 11.57 -5.74 7.10
C GLU A 189 11.43 -5.20 8.52
N GLY A 190 10.52 -5.79 9.30
CA GLY A 190 10.43 -5.63 10.75
C GLY A 190 9.61 -4.45 11.26
N GLY A 191 8.95 -3.69 10.39
CA GLY A 191 8.20 -2.51 10.82
C GLY A 191 6.68 -2.68 10.73
N ILE A 192 6.08 -1.82 9.93
CA ILE A 192 4.64 -1.78 9.68
C ILE A 192 4.19 -3.08 9.00
N VAL A 193 3.11 -3.67 9.52
CA VAL A 193 2.56 -4.90 8.93
C VAL A 193 1.81 -4.62 7.64
N GLY A 194 1.12 -3.47 7.53
CA GLY A 194 0.33 -3.09 6.37
C GLY A 194 -0.84 -2.19 6.70
N GLY A 195 -1.82 -2.13 5.79
CA GLY A 195 -3.04 -1.35 5.93
C GLY A 195 -3.90 -1.39 4.68
N TYR A 196 -5.03 -0.69 4.71
CA TYR A 196 -5.86 -0.43 3.54
C TYR A 196 -5.44 0.91 2.92
N ILE A 197 -4.91 0.88 1.69
CA ILE A 197 -4.14 2.00 1.13
C ILE A 197 -4.56 2.23 -0.32
N TYR A 198 -4.56 3.49 -0.78
CA TYR A 198 -4.82 3.82 -2.19
C TYR A 198 -3.68 3.33 -3.11
N ASN A 199 -4.00 3.08 -4.37
CA ASN A 199 -3.02 2.66 -5.37
C ASN A 199 -2.15 3.84 -5.82
N LYS A 200 -0.89 3.85 -5.37
CA LYS A 200 0.08 4.92 -5.64
C LYS A 200 0.42 5.05 -7.13
N GLU A 201 0.53 3.94 -7.83
CA GLU A 201 0.87 3.92 -9.26
C GLU A 201 -0.24 4.56 -10.10
N LYS A 202 -1.49 4.19 -9.83
CA LYS A 202 -2.65 4.80 -10.50
C LYS A 202 -2.82 6.28 -10.13
N TYR A 203 -2.61 6.63 -8.85
CA TYR A 203 -2.60 8.01 -8.41
C TYR A 203 -1.58 8.84 -9.19
N ASN A 204 -0.33 8.36 -9.29
CA ASN A 204 0.74 9.05 -10.00
C ASN A 204 0.44 9.17 -11.51
N ALA A 205 -0.07 8.12 -12.14
CA ALA A 205 -0.48 8.14 -13.54
C ALA A 205 -1.58 9.20 -13.78
N ARG A 206 -2.59 9.26 -12.89
CA ARG A 206 -3.67 10.23 -12.98
C ARG A 206 -3.19 11.66 -12.73
N LEU A 207 -2.26 11.86 -11.80
CA LEU A 207 -1.64 13.16 -11.55
C LEU A 207 -0.88 13.65 -12.79
N LEU A 208 -0.09 12.80 -13.44
CA LEU A 208 0.63 13.13 -14.67
C LEU A 208 -0.35 13.49 -15.81
N GLU A 209 -1.41 12.69 -16.00
CA GLU A 209 -2.46 12.99 -16.98
C GLU A 209 -3.10 14.38 -16.73
N THR A 210 -3.39 14.67 -15.45
CA THR A 210 -3.97 15.97 -15.05
C THR A 210 -3.02 17.13 -15.34
N ILE A 211 -1.73 16.97 -15.03
CA ILE A 211 -0.68 17.95 -15.34
C ILE A 211 -0.62 18.22 -16.86
N HIS A 212 -0.60 17.16 -17.69
CA HIS A 212 -0.56 17.30 -19.15
C HIS A 212 -1.78 18.05 -19.66
N LYS A 213 -3.01 17.70 -19.23
CA LYS A 213 -4.25 18.41 -19.63
C LYS A 213 -4.17 19.91 -19.33
N ILE A 214 -3.63 20.29 -18.17
CA ILE A 214 -3.49 21.68 -17.79
C ILE A 214 -2.44 22.39 -18.65
N LEU A 215 -1.30 21.75 -18.91
CA LEU A 215 -0.25 22.34 -19.74
C LEU A 215 -0.67 22.49 -21.20
N ASP A 216 -1.56 21.61 -21.69
CA ASP A 216 -2.19 21.68 -23.01
C ASP A 216 -3.32 22.73 -23.08
N GLY A 217 -3.58 23.46 -22.00
CA GLY A 217 -4.49 24.60 -21.99
C GLY A 217 -5.85 24.35 -21.35
N THR A 218 -6.13 23.16 -20.79
CA THR A 218 -7.38 22.92 -20.07
C THR A 218 -7.33 23.63 -18.70
N PRO A 219 -8.30 24.53 -18.40
CA PRO A 219 -8.36 25.15 -17.07
C PRO A 219 -8.56 24.10 -15.97
N ALA A 220 -7.82 24.22 -14.85
CA ALA A 220 -7.92 23.27 -13.76
C ALA A 220 -9.34 23.16 -13.18
N ARG A 221 -10.08 24.29 -13.17
CA ARG A 221 -11.49 24.35 -12.75
C ARG A 221 -12.46 23.49 -13.59
N ASN A 222 -12.05 23.06 -14.78
CA ASN A 222 -12.86 22.23 -15.68
C ASN A 222 -12.46 20.75 -15.60
N ILE A 223 -11.42 20.41 -14.86
CA ILE A 223 -10.98 19.02 -14.64
C ILE A 223 -11.72 18.48 -13.42
N PRO A 224 -12.43 17.34 -13.54
CA PRO A 224 -13.11 16.71 -12.40
C PRO A 224 -12.15 16.45 -11.23
N LEU A 225 -12.63 16.64 -10.02
CA LEU A 225 -11.91 16.25 -8.81
C LEU A 225 -11.66 14.73 -8.83
N TYR A 226 -10.46 14.31 -8.48
CA TYR A 226 -10.11 12.90 -8.43
C TYR A 226 -10.27 12.35 -7.02
N TYR A 227 -11.10 11.32 -6.91
CA TYR A 227 -11.29 10.52 -5.72
C TYR A 227 -10.84 9.09 -6.03
N PRO A 228 -9.81 8.54 -5.36
CA PRO A 228 -9.40 7.17 -5.62
C PRO A 228 -10.46 6.19 -5.10
N ASP A 229 -10.89 5.30 -5.97
CA ASP A 229 -11.83 4.20 -5.71
C ASP A 229 -11.14 2.82 -5.65
N ASP A 230 -9.82 2.81 -5.71
CA ASP A 230 -8.98 1.65 -5.90
C ASP A 230 -8.09 1.32 -4.69
N GLY A 231 -8.53 1.68 -3.50
CA GLY A 231 -7.90 1.25 -2.26
C GLY A 231 -7.88 -0.27 -2.14
N ALA A 232 -6.79 -0.80 -1.61
CA ALA A 232 -6.61 -2.23 -1.41
C ALA A 232 -5.89 -2.53 -0.09
N PRO A 233 -6.11 -3.71 0.49
CA PRO A 233 -5.27 -4.21 1.57
C PRO A 233 -3.85 -4.48 1.04
N VAL A 234 -2.86 -3.89 1.69
CA VAL A 234 -1.43 -4.04 1.35
C VAL A 234 -0.68 -4.47 2.59
N PHE A 235 0.04 -5.58 2.54
CA PHE A 235 0.73 -6.14 3.70
C PHE A 235 2.15 -6.61 3.39
N ASN A 236 3.01 -6.53 4.39
CA ASN A 236 4.28 -7.24 4.39
C ASN A 236 4.07 -8.64 4.99
N TYR A 237 4.20 -9.68 4.15
CA TYR A 237 3.94 -11.07 4.53
C TYR A 237 4.83 -11.54 5.68
N LYS A 238 6.12 -11.20 5.66
CA LYS A 238 7.07 -11.56 6.72
C LYS A 238 6.71 -10.84 8.03
N SER A 239 6.38 -9.53 7.97
CA SER A 239 6.01 -8.76 9.15
C SER A 239 4.73 -9.26 9.80
N LEU A 240 3.73 -9.71 9.02
CA LEU A 240 2.54 -10.39 9.56
C LEU A 240 2.92 -11.61 10.38
N LEU A 241 3.73 -12.53 9.81
CA LEU A 241 4.16 -13.74 10.51
C LEU A 241 5.00 -13.45 11.76
N GLN A 242 5.90 -12.48 11.70
CA GLN A 242 6.74 -12.06 12.84
C GLN A 242 5.93 -11.47 14.00
N ARG A 243 4.71 -11.00 13.73
CA ARG A 243 3.79 -10.41 14.71
C ARG A 243 2.59 -11.32 15.02
N ASP A 244 2.71 -12.63 14.74
CA ASP A 244 1.68 -13.65 15.00
C ASP A 244 0.32 -13.36 14.34
N LEU A 245 0.30 -12.58 13.26
CA LEU A 245 -0.89 -12.36 12.45
C LEU A 245 -0.96 -13.41 11.33
N ASN A 246 -2.15 -14.01 11.15
CA ASN A 246 -2.36 -15.03 10.15
C ASN A 246 -2.66 -14.40 8.77
N PRO A 247 -1.77 -14.52 7.75
CA PRO A 247 -2.01 -13.97 6.42
C PRO A 247 -3.25 -14.52 5.71
N LYS A 248 -3.74 -15.70 6.12
CA LYS A 248 -4.97 -16.30 5.56
C LYS A 248 -6.24 -15.53 5.95
N LEU A 249 -6.17 -14.69 6.98
CA LEU A 249 -7.26 -13.81 7.38
C LEU A 249 -7.31 -12.53 6.55
N CYS A 250 -6.29 -12.25 5.74
CA CYS A 250 -6.33 -11.10 4.84
C CYS A 250 -7.43 -11.26 3.79
N PRO A 251 -8.12 -10.17 3.39
CA PRO A 251 -9.14 -10.19 2.36
C PRO A 251 -8.61 -10.69 1.01
N LYS A 252 -9.51 -11.18 0.15
CA LYS A 252 -9.17 -11.47 -1.25
C LYS A 252 -8.71 -10.19 -1.96
N GLY A 253 -7.68 -10.29 -2.78
CA GLY A 253 -7.11 -9.14 -3.47
C GLY A 253 -6.05 -8.38 -2.66
N THR A 254 -5.65 -8.90 -1.50
CA THR A 254 -4.53 -8.36 -0.73
C THR A 254 -3.23 -8.41 -1.53
N ILE A 255 -2.52 -7.29 -1.56
CA ILE A 255 -1.19 -7.18 -2.14
C ILE A 255 -0.16 -7.49 -1.04
N PHE A 256 0.71 -8.47 -1.29
CA PHE A 256 1.76 -8.84 -0.34
C PHE A 256 3.14 -8.43 -0.83
N TYR A 257 3.86 -7.67 0.00
CA TYR A 257 5.31 -7.50 -0.10
C TYR A 257 6.04 -8.62 0.63
N ASN A 258 7.27 -8.92 0.23
CA ASN A 258 8.15 -9.91 0.86
C ASN A 258 7.51 -11.30 1.04
N MET A 259 6.60 -11.65 0.14
CA MET A 259 6.03 -12.99 0.09
C MET A 259 7.12 -13.99 -0.36
N PRO A 260 7.31 -15.12 0.33
CA PRO A 260 8.27 -16.11 -0.13
C PRO A 260 7.84 -16.65 -1.50
N PRO A 261 8.80 -16.95 -2.38
CA PRO A 261 8.48 -17.49 -3.69
C PRO A 261 7.72 -18.82 -3.54
N THR A 262 6.75 -19.04 -4.40
CA THR A 262 6.02 -20.31 -4.46
C THR A 262 6.96 -21.45 -4.82
N PHE A 263 6.55 -22.71 -4.55
CA PHE A 263 7.34 -23.88 -4.95
C PHE A 263 7.72 -23.85 -6.44
N TRP A 264 6.78 -23.45 -7.31
CA TRP A 264 7.00 -23.33 -8.75
C TRP A 264 8.01 -22.25 -9.10
N GLU A 265 7.89 -21.06 -8.57
CA GLU A 265 8.86 -19.95 -8.79
C GLU A 265 10.26 -20.33 -8.28
N LYS A 266 10.35 -20.97 -7.12
CA LYS A 266 11.62 -21.37 -6.52
C LYS A 266 12.36 -22.44 -7.33
N TYR A 267 11.62 -23.37 -7.93
CA TYR A 267 12.19 -24.54 -8.61
C TYR A 267 11.93 -24.55 -10.11
N GLU A 268 11.47 -23.45 -10.69
CA GLU A 268 11.11 -23.32 -12.11
C GLU A 268 12.22 -23.87 -13.03
N TYR A 269 13.45 -23.40 -12.88
CA TYR A 269 14.57 -23.83 -13.71
C TYR A 269 14.92 -25.31 -13.51
N VAL A 270 14.80 -25.81 -12.30
CA VAL A 270 15.05 -27.23 -11.98
C VAL A 270 13.98 -28.11 -12.63
N ILE A 271 12.72 -27.72 -12.55
CA ILE A 271 11.61 -28.45 -13.15
C ILE A 271 11.76 -28.47 -14.69
N ILE A 272 12.05 -27.30 -15.27
CA ILE A 272 12.29 -27.20 -16.74
C ILE A 272 13.46 -28.10 -17.15
N SER A 273 14.59 -28.08 -16.43
CA SER A 273 15.76 -28.88 -16.73
C SER A 273 15.49 -30.38 -16.63
N ILE A 274 14.78 -30.82 -15.60
CA ILE A 274 14.41 -32.24 -15.43
C ILE A 274 13.46 -32.67 -16.56
N THR A 275 12.47 -31.84 -16.89
CA THR A 275 11.52 -32.11 -17.96
C THR A 275 12.20 -32.23 -19.32
N ALA A 276 13.13 -31.33 -19.63
CA ALA A 276 13.93 -31.36 -20.85
C ALA A 276 14.81 -32.63 -20.92
N ALA A 277 15.42 -33.02 -19.81
CA ALA A 277 16.21 -34.26 -19.74
C ALA A 277 15.37 -35.52 -19.97
N ILE A 278 14.17 -35.57 -19.39
CA ILE A 278 13.22 -36.70 -19.62
C ILE A 278 12.82 -36.77 -21.09
N ILE A 279 12.46 -35.65 -21.69
CA ILE A 279 12.10 -35.57 -23.11
C ILE A 279 13.25 -36.05 -23.99
N THR A 280 14.47 -35.58 -23.72
CA THR A 280 15.67 -35.98 -24.46
C THR A 280 15.90 -37.48 -24.36
N LEU A 281 15.78 -38.06 -23.16
CA LEU A 281 15.88 -39.51 -22.94
C LEU A 281 14.82 -40.28 -23.73
N LEU A 282 13.58 -39.81 -23.72
CA LEU A 282 12.50 -40.45 -24.50
C LEU A 282 12.83 -40.46 -26.01
N PHE A 283 13.29 -39.32 -26.55
CA PHE A 283 13.71 -39.27 -27.96
C PHE A 283 14.89 -40.18 -28.24
N PHE A 284 15.87 -40.26 -27.34
CA PHE A 284 17.01 -41.16 -27.46
C PHE A 284 16.56 -42.62 -27.48
N PHE A 285 15.69 -43.06 -26.60
CA PHE A 285 15.13 -44.42 -26.60
C PHE A 285 14.30 -44.68 -27.87
N GLN A 286 13.51 -43.77 -28.33
CA GLN A 286 12.79 -43.86 -29.62
C GLN A 286 13.78 -44.05 -30.78
N TYR A 287 14.82 -43.27 -30.83
CA TYR A 287 15.88 -43.40 -31.85
C TYR A 287 16.56 -44.77 -31.83
N LEU A 288 16.96 -45.27 -30.66
CA LEU A 288 17.53 -46.61 -30.50
C LEU A 288 16.54 -47.70 -30.98
N ARG A 289 15.25 -47.57 -30.64
CA ARG A 289 14.22 -48.51 -31.07
C ARG A 289 14.07 -48.51 -32.59
N LEU A 290 14.06 -47.34 -33.25
CA LEU A 290 13.99 -47.23 -34.70
C LEU A 290 15.23 -47.82 -35.37
N GLN A 291 16.42 -47.62 -34.84
CA GLN A 291 17.66 -48.25 -35.33
C GLN A 291 17.61 -49.78 -35.21
N SER A 292 17.14 -50.29 -34.10
CA SER A 292 17.04 -51.76 -33.88
C SER A 292 16.03 -52.37 -34.86
N LEU A 293 14.88 -51.74 -35.06
CA LEU A 293 13.87 -52.19 -36.04
C LEU A 293 14.43 -52.16 -37.48
N SER A 294 15.17 -51.12 -37.84
CA SER A 294 15.80 -51.03 -39.17
C SER A 294 16.85 -52.11 -39.41
N ARG A 295 17.63 -52.47 -38.37
CA ARG A 295 18.59 -53.63 -38.44
C ARG A 295 17.86 -54.96 -38.60
N ILE A 296 16.80 -55.20 -37.85
CA ILE A 296 15.99 -56.43 -37.96
C ILE A 296 15.41 -56.55 -39.40
N LYS A 297 14.83 -55.49 -39.94
CA LYS A 297 14.28 -55.47 -41.32
C LYS A 297 15.36 -55.79 -42.34
N ARG A 298 16.60 -55.23 -42.23
CA ARG A 298 17.71 -55.51 -43.13
C ARG A 298 18.14 -57.01 -43.08
N LEU A 299 18.21 -57.55 -41.86
CA LEU A 299 18.56 -58.98 -41.69
C LEU A 299 17.50 -59.88 -42.28
N GLN A 300 16.20 -59.57 -42.07
CA GLN A 300 15.09 -60.33 -42.69
C GLN A 300 15.12 -60.25 -44.23
N GLN A 301 15.43 -59.08 -44.79
CA GLN A 301 15.57 -58.93 -46.23
C GLN A 301 16.75 -59.76 -46.78
N GLN A 302 17.91 -59.75 -46.12
CA GLN A 302 19.07 -60.55 -46.52
C GLN A 302 18.74 -62.04 -46.44
N GLN A 303 18.03 -62.53 -45.42
CA GLN A 303 17.59 -63.92 -45.33
C GLN A 303 16.63 -64.28 -46.48
N LEU A 304 15.71 -63.42 -46.81
CA LEU A 304 14.72 -63.62 -47.89
C LEU A 304 15.48 -63.74 -49.26
N ASP A 305 16.41 -62.79 -49.52
CA ASP A 305 17.21 -62.78 -50.74
C ASP A 305 18.12 -64.01 -50.82
N SER A 306 18.70 -64.47 -49.72
CA SER A 306 19.47 -65.71 -49.67
C SER A 306 18.58 -66.94 -49.96
N ASN A 307 17.44 -67.05 -49.33
CA ASN A 307 16.49 -68.17 -49.58
C ASN A 307 15.99 -68.20 -51.04
N LEU A 308 15.75 -67.06 -51.64
CA LEU A 308 15.36 -66.95 -53.05
C LEU A 308 16.50 -67.44 -53.97
N LYS A 309 17.76 -67.13 -53.66
CA LYS A 309 18.92 -67.63 -54.43
C LYS A 309 19.02 -69.15 -54.35
N TYR A 310 18.85 -69.77 -53.17
CA TYR A 310 18.86 -71.20 -53.01
C TYR A 310 17.69 -71.93 -53.69
N ARG A 311 16.61 -71.26 -53.97
CA ARG A 311 15.43 -71.85 -54.59
C ARG A 311 15.49 -71.79 -56.10
N ASN A 312 16.34 -70.98 -56.69
CA ASN A 312 16.57 -70.81 -58.13
C ASN A 312 17.83 -71.56 -58.65
N LEU A 313 18.48 -72.35 -57.84
CA LEU A 313 19.49 -73.34 -58.15
C LEU A 313 18.89 -74.73 -58.13
#